data_d09dad1ef1332b927bc34504492c4d39
#
_entry.id   d09dad1ef1332b927bc34504492c4d39
#
_cell.length_a   1.000
_cell.length_b   1.000
_cell.length_c   1.000
_cell.angle_alpha   90.00
_cell.angle_beta   90.00
_cell.angle_gamma   90.00
#
_symmetry.space_group_name_H-M   'P 1'
#
loop_
_entity.id
_entity.type
_entity.pdbx_description
1 polymer ?
#
loop_
_entity_poly.entity_id
_entity_poly.type
_entity_poly.pdbx_seq_one_letter_code
_entity_poly.pdbx_strand_id
1 'polypeptide(L)'
;MQPLSRGEGRRQEGARLDIFAKCGILFLFILPGLPGAAGLQKEMSSMKYAFDNANLIDGTKDMRVQPGLCVLTDGGTITDIVPAGTAPAGYTRIDLRGRYLLPGLINMHVHLAGSGKIQKKQRDNEKLVRRILSNPVSRAVAYRMVCGFARDELLGGVTTIRTVGGLSTFDTRLRDEIAVGRRVGPRILAANEGISVPGGHMAGSVAIAAGTIDQALAQVDAVHAQGADLVKLMITGGVMDATERGVPGELKMPPEMVRAVCERAHALGYTVAAHTESPEGVRVALENGVDSIEHGAK
;
A
#
# COMPACT_ATOMS: atom_id res chain seq x y z
N MET A 1 23.25 13.85 44.06
CA MET A 1 23.34 12.90 42.93
C MET A 1 22.31 11.79 43.15
N GLN A 2 21.17 11.86 42.49
CA GLN A 2 20.15 10.79 42.46
C GLN A 2 20.02 10.30 41.03
N PRO A 3 19.87 9.01 40.76
CA PRO A 3 19.74 8.48 39.40
C PRO A 3 18.32 8.63 38.91
N LEU A 4 18.16 9.21 37.72
CA LEU A 4 16.90 9.32 36.98
C LEU A 4 16.51 7.96 36.36
N SER A 5 15.41 7.58 36.68
CA SER A 5 14.27 6.73 36.38
C SER A 5 14.23 5.98 35.02
N ARG A 6 14.16 4.68 35.15
CA ARG A 6 13.57 3.72 34.18
C ARG A 6 12.06 3.97 34.08
N GLY A 7 11.59 4.64 33.05
CA GLY A 7 10.14 4.91 32.93
C GLY A 7 9.59 5.08 31.52
N GLU A 8 10.40 5.23 30.49
CA GLU A 8 9.90 5.62 29.16
C GLU A 8 9.56 4.45 28.20
N GLY A 9 10.15 3.27 28.38
CA GLY A 9 9.89 2.12 27.49
C GLY A 9 8.46 1.51 27.61
N ARG A 10 7.92 1.46 28.82
CA ARG A 10 6.59 0.83 29.06
C ARG A 10 5.39 1.68 28.60
N ARG A 11 5.53 3.01 28.50
CA ARG A 11 4.42 3.88 28.05
C ARG A 11 4.16 3.82 26.54
N GLN A 12 5.18 3.49 25.74
CA GLN A 12 4.99 3.40 24.28
C GLN A 12 4.34 2.09 23.84
N GLU A 13 4.58 0.97 24.52
CA GLU A 13 3.91 -0.31 24.24
C GLU A 13 2.45 -0.30 24.64
N GLY A 14 2.10 0.24 25.81
CA GLY A 14 0.71 0.40 26.24
C GLY A 14 -0.09 1.32 25.33
N ALA A 15 0.49 2.40 24.80
CA ALA A 15 -0.17 3.32 23.91
C ALA A 15 -0.45 2.70 22.50
N ARG A 16 0.42 1.81 22.01
CA ARG A 16 0.20 1.10 20.74
C ARG A 16 -0.94 0.09 20.82
N LEU A 17 -1.04 -0.66 21.90
CA LEU A 17 -2.14 -1.61 22.15
C LEU A 17 -3.48 -0.90 22.40
N ASP A 18 -3.48 0.26 23.06
CA ASP A 18 -4.71 1.02 23.33
C ASP A 18 -5.38 1.60 22.09
N ILE A 19 -4.61 1.96 21.05
CA ILE A 19 -5.16 2.48 19.78
C ILE A 19 -5.94 1.38 19.06
N PHE A 20 -5.42 0.15 19.01
CA PHE A 20 -6.10 -1.00 18.41
C PHE A 20 -7.31 -1.46 19.23
N ALA A 21 -7.23 -1.34 20.56
CA ALA A 21 -8.31 -1.71 21.47
C ALA A 21 -9.58 -0.85 21.33
N LYS A 22 -9.47 0.38 20.85
CA LYS A 22 -10.61 1.31 20.71
C LYS A 22 -11.51 1.02 19.50
N CYS A 23 -11.00 0.37 18.46
CA CYS A 23 -11.77 0.11 17.23
C CYS A 23 -12.62 -1.17 17.27
N GLY A 24 -12.54 -2.00 18.33
CA GLY A 24 -13.31 -3.25 18.43
C GLY A 24 -12.85 -4.38 17.51
N ILE A 25 -11.92 -4.11 16.59
CA ILE A 25 -11.35 -5.02 15.61
C ILE A 25 -9.83 -4.99 15.77
N LEU A 26 -9.21 -6.16 15.90
CA LEU A 26 -7.76 -6.30 15.90
C LEU A 26 -7.33 -7.01 14.64
N PHE A 27 -6.47 -6.37 13.86
CA PHE A 27 -5.84 -6.97 12.69
C PHE A 27 -4.53 -7.62 13.12
N LEU A 28 -4.36 -8.90 12.80
CA LEU A 28 -3.13 -9.62 13.09
C LEU A 28 -2.08 -9.28 12.04
N PHE A 29 -1.04 -8.55 12.46
CA PHE A 29 0.11 -8.23 11.61
C PHE A 29 1.09 -9.38 11.63
N ILE A 30 1.11 -10.19 10.58
CA ILE A 30 2.18 -11.16 10.35
C ILE A 30 3.13 -10.54 9.33
N LEU A 31 4.26 -10.02 9.80
CA LEU A 31 5.33 -9.54 8.93
C LEU A 31 6.25 -10.72 8.60
N PRO A 32 6.39 -11.14 7.33
CA PRO A 32 7.42 -12.12 6.98
C PRO A 32 8.80 -11.50 7.23
N GLY A 33 9.73 -12.34 7.69
CA GLY A 33 11.08 -11.94 8.04
C GLY A 33 11.80 -11.22 6.90
N LEU A 34 12.38 -10.06 7.20
CA LEU A 34 13.18 -9.26 6.28
C LEU A 34 14.65 -9.26 6.74
N PRO A 35 15.61 -9.46 5.83
CA PRO A 35 17.03 -9.39 6.17
C PRO A 35 17.44 -7.92 6.36
N GLY A 36 18.00 -7.57 7.51
CA GLY A 36 18.70 -6.30 7.69
C GLY A 36 18.54 -5.54 9.00
N ALA A 37 17.58 -5.86 9.85
CA ALA A 37 17.42 -5.23 11.16
C ALA A 37 17.73 -6.23 12.29
N ALA A 38 18.97 -6.67 12.38
CA ALA A 38 19.38 -7.83 13.20
C ALA A 38 19.10 -7.71 14.71
N GLY A 39 18.96 -6.50 15.26
CA GLY A 39 18.69 -6.31 16.69
C GLY A 39 17.19 -6.34 17.02
N LEU A 40 16.38 -5.51 16.34
CA LEU A 40 14.93 -5.44 16.54
C LEU A 40 14.21 -6.69 16.01
N GLN A 41 14.73 -7.26 14.93
CA GLN A 41 14.21 -8.50 14.35
C GLN A 41 14.44 -9.71 15.26
N LYS A 42 15.56 -9.75 16.01
CA LYS A 42 15.86 -10.80 16.97
C LYS A 42 14.93 -10.75 18.19
N GLU A 43 14.56 -9.58 18.68
CA GLU A 43 13.57 -9.43 19.76
C GLU A 43 12.14 -9.75 19.28
N MET A 44 11.74 -9.29 18.10
CA MET A 44 10.41 -9.59 17.53
C MET A 44 10.27 -11.05 17.08
N SER A 45 11.34 -11.68 16.60
CA SER A 45 11.33 -13.09 16.18
C SER A 45 11.22 -14.09 17.34
N SER A 46 11.32 -13.61 18.59
CA SER A 46 11.17 -14.44 19.80
C SER A 46 9.91 -14.15 20.60
N MET A 47 9.07 -13.18 20.16
CA MET A 47 7.86 -12.82 20.90
C MET A 47 6.70 -13.74 20.54
N LYS A 48 6.20 -14.46 21.56
CA LYS A 48 5.00 -15.30 21.46
C LYS A 48 3.80 -14.56 22.03
N TYR A 49 2.78 -14.39 21.21
CA TYR A 49 1.52 -13.79 21.63
C TYR A 49 0.36 -14.80 21.54
N ALA A 50 -0.52 -14.73 22.53
CA ALA A 50 -1.80 -15.40 22.52
C ALA A 50 -2.91 -14.34 22.50
N PHE A 51 -3.56 -14.18 21.37
CA PHE A 51 -4.72 -13.31 21.20
C PHE A 51 -5.97 -14.06 21.65
N ASP A 52 -6.26 -13.94 22.93
CA ASP A 52 -7.23 -14.77 23.63
C ASP A 52 -8.64 -14.18 23.63
N ASN A 53 -9.66 -15.03 23.77
CA ASN A 53 -11.07 -14.65 23.84
C ASN A 53 -11.52 -13.84 22.60
N ALA A 54 -11.17 -14.33 21.42
CA ALA A 54 -11.50 -13.73 20.12
C ALA A 54 -12.82 -14.28 19.57
N ASN A 55 -13.55 -13.42 18.83
CA ASN A 55 -14.46 -13.83 17.77
C ASN A 55 -13.66 -13.86 16.46
N LEU A 56 -13.17 -15.03 16.07
CA LEU A 56 -12.31 -15.17 14.90
C LEU A 56 -13.12 -15.18 13.61
N ILE A 57 -12.68 -14.40 12.62
CA ILE A 57 -13.07 -14.49 11.22
C ILE A 57 -11.79 -14.82 10.46
N ASP A 58 -11.65 -16.05 9.99
CA ASP A 58 -10.38 -16.60 9.47
C ASP A 58 -10.06 -16.25 8.02
N GLY A 59 -10.97 -15.52 7.35
CA GLY A 59 -10.81 -15.14 5.93
C GLY A 59 -11.15 -16.26 4.94
N THR A 60 -11.70 -17.39 5.39
CA THR A 60 -12.20 -18.43 4.51
C THR A 60 -13.43 -17.98 3.73
N LYS A 61 -13.83 -18.75 2.69
CA LYS A 61 -14.96 -18.43 1.82
C LYS A 61 -16.26 -18.15 2.57
N ASP A 62 -16.47 -18.86 3.68
CA ASP A 62 -17.71 -18.77 4.44
C ASP A 62 -17.75 -17.56 5.39
N MET A 63 -16.60 -16.97 5.71
CA MET A 63 -16.45 -15.82 6.60
C MET A 63 -17.22 -15.98 7.92
N ARG A 64 -17.31 -17.20 8.44
CA ARG A 64 -18.08 -17.49 9.67
C ARG A 64 -17.37 -16.95 10.90
N VAL A 65 -18.16 -16.35 11.80
CA VAL A 65 -17.65 -15.96 13.11
C VAL A 65 -17.49 -17.20 13.98
N GLN A 66 -16.28 -17.42 14.48
CA GLN A 66 -15.91 -18.52 15.37
C GLN A 66 -15.61 -17.93 16.76
N PRO A 67 -16.56 -17.99 17.72
CA PRO A 67 -16.38 -17.35 19.02
C PRO A 67 -15.51 -18.19 19.96
N GLY A 68 -14.91 -17.54 20.95
CA GLY A 68 -14.21 -18.21 22.05
C GLY A 68 -12.91 -18.88 21.63
N LEU A 69 -12.20 -18.32 20.68
CA LEU A 69 -10.90 -18.81 20.21
C LEU A 69 -9.73 -17.96 20.70
N CYS A 70 -8.57 -18.58 20.70
CA CYS A 70 -7.28 -17.96 20.95
C CYS A 70 -6.34 -18.23 19.76
N VAL A 71 -5.81 -17.19 19.14
CA VAL A 71 -4.82 -17.30 18.06
C VAL A 71 -3.43 -17.16 18.66
N LEU A 72 -2.58 -18.16 18.43
CA LEU A 72 -1.20 -18.21 18.89
C LEU A 72 -0.25 -17.75 17.79
N THR A 73 0.70 -16.90 18.13
CA THR A 73 1.76 -16.48 17.19
C THR A 73 3.14 -16.64 17.81
N ASP A 74 4.10 -17.03 16.98
CA ASP A 74 5.53 -17.04 17.31
C ASP A 74 6.26 -16.18 16.27
N GLY A 75 6.82 -15.05 16.71
CA GLY A 75 7.35 -14.05 15.81
C GLY A 75 6.27 -13.54 14.83
N GLY A 76 6.52 -13.68 13.54
CA GLY A 76 5.62 -13.24 12.47
C GLY A 76 4.66 -14.33 11.94
N THR A 77 4.53 -15.48 12.62
CA THR A 77 3.78 -16.64 12.12
C THR A 77 2.65 -17.03 13.08
N ILE A 78 1.46 -17.30 12.56
CA ILE A 78 0.40 -17.99 13.32
C ILE A 78 0.83 -19.44 13.47
N THR A 79 0.92 -19.91 14.72
CA THR A 79 1.36 -21.27 15.01
C THR A 79 0.21 -22.22 15.30
N ASP A 80 -0.89 -21.68 15.89
CA ASP A 80 -2.05 -22.50 16.20
C ASP A 80 -3.29 -21.63 16.46
N ILE A 81 -4.47 -22.26 16.44
CA ILE A 81 -5.75 -21.68 16.87
C ILE A 81 -6.38 -22.68 17.84
N VAL A 82 -6.54 -22.26 19.09
CA VAL A 82 -6.98 -23.12 20.19
C VAL A 82 -8.21 -22.52 20.88
N PRO A 83 -8.94 -23.26 21.72
CA PRO A 83 -10.01 -22.71 22.55
C PRO A 83 -9.50 -21.59 23.47
N ALA A 84 -10.33 -20.59 23.74
CA ALA A 84 -9.98 -19.49 24.64
C ALA A 84 -9.59 -20.04 26.03
N GLY A 85 -8.62 -19.42 26.66
CA GLY A 85 -8.10 -19.80 27.97
C GLY A 85 -7.11 -20.96 27.97
N THR A 86 -6.87 -21.64 26.82
CA THR A 86 -5.99 -22.83 26.75
C THR A 86 -4.58 -22.54 26.24
N ALA A 87 -4.22 -21.27 26.04
CA ALA A 87 -2.89 -20.88 25.56
C ALA A 87 -1.78 -21.46 26.45
N PRO A 88 -0.72 -22.08 25.89
CA PRO A 88 0.40 -22.63 26.63
C PRO A 88 1.13 -21.58 27.46
N ALA A 89 1.93 -22.03 28.44
CA ALA A 89 2.84 -21.15 29.17
C ALA A 89 3.90 -20.55 28.21
N GLY A 90 4.40 -19.36 28.54
CA GLY A 90 5.42 -18.66 27.74
C GLY A 90 4.88 -17.72 26.65
N TYR A 91 3.56 -17.65 26.47
CA TYR A 91 2.93 -16.67 25.59
C TYR A 91 2.54 -15.38 26.36
N THR A 92 2.77 -14.24 25.74
CA THR A 92 2.19 -12.96 26.21
C THR A 92 0.72 -12.92 25.82
N ARG A 93 -0.17 -12.99 26.83
CA ARG A 93 -1.62 -13.01 26.58
C ARG A 93 -2.18 -11.63 26.37
N ILE A 94 -3.01 -11.47 25.33
CA ILE A 94 -3.79 -10.29 25.01
C ILE A 94 -5.25 -10.70 24.99
N ASP A 95 -6.01 -10.35 26.03
CA ASP A 95 -7.44 -10.63 26.11
C ASP A 95 -8.22 -9.69 25.19
N LEU A 96 -8.82 -10.23 24.16
CA LEU A 96 -9.62 -9.50 23.18
C LEU A 96 -11.06 -9.21 23.67
N ARG A 97 -11.48 -9.80 24.78
CA ARG A 97 -12.80 -9.56 25.40
C ARG A 97 -13.96 -9.73 24.42
N GLY A 98 -13.94 -10.78 23.61
CA GLY A 98 -14.94 -11.06 22.60
C GLY A 98 -14.94 -10.12 21.39
N ARG A 99 -13.84 -9.34 21.17
CA ARG A 99 -13.66 -8.55 19.94
C ARG A 99 -13.36 -9.45 18.76
N TYR A 100 -13.57 -8.90 17.56
CA TYR A 100 -13.28 -9.63 16.34
C TYR A 100 -11.80 -9.59 16.00
N LEU A 101 -11.27 -10.74 15.60
CA LEU A 101 -9.91 -10.91 15.06
C LEU A 101 -10.01 -11.38 13.61
N LEU A 102 -9.36 -10.66 12.71
CA LEU A 102 -9.38 -10.95 11.27
C LEU A 102 -7.95 -10.89 10.71
N PRO A 103 -7.70 -11.56 9.55
CA PRO A 103 -6.55 -11.24 8.72
C PRO A 103 -6.55 -9.76 8.34
N GLY A 104 -5.37 -9.17 8.23
CA GLY A 104 -5.24 -7.79 7.79
C GLY A 104 -5.82 -7.59 6.39
N LEU A 105 -6.52 -6.47 6.16
CA LEU A 105 -7.09 -6.13 4.87
C LEU A 105 -5.99 -5.80 3.85
N ILE A 106 -6.29 -6.04 2.58
CA ILE A 106 -5.42 -5.74 1.44
C ILE A 106 -6.11 -4.69 0.56
N ASN A 107 -5.45 -3.55 0.34
CA ASN A 107 -5.93 -2.52 -0.60
C ASN A 107 -5.05 -2.53 -1.84
N MET A 108 -5.61 -2.98 -2.97
CA MET A 108 -4.87 -3.16 -4.22
C MET A 108 -4.78 -1.89 -5.08
N HIS A 109 -5.38 -0.77 -4.67
CA HIS A 109 -5.35 0.48 -5.41
C HIS A 109 -5.21 1.68 -4.48
N VAL A 110 -4.00 2.19 -4.32
CA VAL A 110 -3.68 3.31 -3.42
C VAL A 110 -2.80 4.34 -4.13
N HIS A 111 -3.10 5.62 -3.88
CA HIS A 111 -2.22 6.75 -4.19
C HIS A 111 -1.85 7.47 -2.90
N LEU A 112 -0.66 7.23 -2.39
CA LEU A 112 -0.17 7.90 -1.17
C LEU A 112 0.16 9.39 -1.37
N ALA A 113 0.00 9.90 -2.60
CA ALA A 113 0.20 11.30 -2.94
C ALA A 113 -0.92 12.23 -2.45
N GLY A 114 -2.04 11.69 -2.00
CA GLY A 114 -3.22 12.45 -1.59
C GLY A 114 -3.96 11.84 -0.40
N SER A 115 -4.79 12.66 0.24
CA SER A 115 -5.57 12.27 1.42
C SER A 115 -6.92 11.60 1.09
N GLY A 116 -7.27 11.43 -0.20
CA GLY A 116 -8.61 10.98 -0.62
C GLY A 116 -9.75 11.97 -0.34
N LYS A 117 -9.48 13.11 0.29
CA LYS A 117 -10.51 14.11 0.59
C LYS A 117 -10.92 14.88 -0.66
N ILE A 118 -12.22 15.04 -0.85
CA ILE A 118 -12.79 15.81 -1.97
C ILE A 118 -12.24 17.24 -1.95
N GLN A 119 -11.64 17.63 -3.06
CA GLN A 119 -11.14 18.99 -3.22
C GLN A 119 -12.28 19.94 -3.67
N LYS A 120 -12.46 21.03 -2.94
CA LYS A 120 -13.48 22.02 -3.26
C LYS A 120 -13.15 22.89 -4.49
N LYS A 121 -11.88 22.93 -4.90
CA LYS A 121 -11.40 23.69 -6.06
C LYS A 121 -10.50 22.81 -6.91
N GLN A 122 -10.68 22.88 -8.22
CA GLN A 122 -9.76 22.28 -9.17
C GLN A 122 -8.39 22.94 -9.06
N ARG A 123 -7.34 22.16 -8.98
CA ARG A 123 -5.95 22.61 -8.89
C ARG A 123 -5.15 22.08 -10.06
N ASP A 124 -4.20 22.84 -10.51
CA ASP A 124 -3.16 22.37 -11.41
C ASP A 124 -2.20 21.47 -10.62
N ASN A 125 -2.48 20.16 -10.66
CA ASN A 125 -1.71 19.17 -9.89
C ASN A 125 -0.29 19.02 -10.44
N GLU A 126 -0.07 19.15 -11.75
CA GLU A 126 1.25 19.10 -12.35
C GLU A 126 2.15 20.21 -11.82
N LYS A 127 1.66 21.46 -11.89
CA LYS A 127 2.41 22.61 -11.36
C LYS A 127 2.67 22.50 -9.86
N LEU A 128 1.71 21.98 -9.11
CA LEU A 128 1.84 21.76 -7.67
C LEU A 128 2.93 20.73 -7.38
N VAL A 129 2.90 19.57 -8.03
CA VAL A 129 3.87 18.48 -7.83
C VAL A 129 5.27 18.93 -8.24
N ARG A 130 5.40 19.59 -9.39
CA ARG A 130 6.68 20.16 -9.83
C ARG A 130 7.27 21.12 -8.77
N ARG A 131 6.44 22.02 -8.22
CA ARG A 131 6.88 22.93 -7.14
C ARG A 131 7.28 22.20 -5.87
N ILE A 132 6.54 21.17 -5.46
CA ILE A 132 6.83 20.35 -4.28
C ILE A 132 8.17 19.63 -4.45
N LEU A 133 8.39 19.02 -5.61
CA LEU A 133 9.59 18.20 -5.85
C LEU A 133 10.85 19.03 -6.16
N SER A 134 10.72 20.30 -6.57
CA SER A 134 11.85 21.17 -6.87
C SER A 134 12.59 21.70 -5.64
N ASN A 135 11.97 21.67 -4.46
CA ASN A 135 12.56 22.22 -3.22
C ASN A 135 12.76 21.09 -2.18
N PRO A 136 13.96 20.93 -1.61
CA PRO A 136 14.24 19.88 -0.63
C PRO A 136 13.32 19.90 0.59
N VAL A 137 12.96 21.09 1.08
CA VAL A 137 12.11 21.23 2.27
C VAL A 137 10.67 20.77 1.97
N SER A 138 10.07 21.28 0.87
CA SER A 138 8.72 20.87 0.47
C SER A 138 8.67 19.39 0.09
N ARG A 139 9.72 18.84 -0.53
CA ARG A 139 9.87 17.41 -0.80
C ARG A 139 9.88 16.59 0.49
N ALA A 140 10.62 17.02 1.51
CA ALA A 140 10.65 16.35 2.83
C ALA A 140 9.29 16.41 3.53
N VAL A 141 8.58 17.54 3.47
CA VAL A 141 7.23 17.68 4.02
C VAL A 141 6.25 16.75 3.29
N ALA A 142 6.27 16.72 1.96
CA ALA A 142 5.43 15.83 1.17
C ALA A 142 5.70 14.35 1.49
N TYR A 143 6.97 13.95 1.60
CA TYR A 143 7.32 12.60 2.01
C TYR A 143 6.78 12.26 3.41
N ARG A 144 6.86 13.19 4.37
CA ARG A 144 6.27 12.99 5.70
C ARG A 144 4.75 12.79 5.65
N MET A 145 4.05 13.51 4.75
CA MET A 145 2.62 13.30 4.52
C MET A 145 2.33 11.91 3.95
N VAL A 146 3.08 11.47 2.95
CA VAL A 146 3.00 10.11 2.39
C VAL A 146 3.15 9.05 3.49
N CYS A 147 4.14 9.19 4.38
CA CYS A 147 4.30 8.31 5.54
C CYS A 147 3.06 8.34 6.48
N GLY A 148 2.46 9.51 6.65
CA GLY A 148 1.23 9.67 7.45
C GLY A 148 0.06 8.91 6.84
N PHE A 149 -0.18 9.05 5.54
CA PHE A 149 -1.27 8.37 4.83
C PHE A 149 -1.12 6.85 4.85
N ALA A 150 0.10 6.33 4.65
CA ALA A 150 0.36 4.89 4.78
C ALA A 150 0.10 4.37 6.21
N ARG A 151 0.44 5.18 7.23
CA ARG A 151 0.12 4.84 8.61
C ARG A 151 -1.39 4.86 8.87
N ASP A 152 -2.13 5.78 8.27
CA ASP A 152 -3.58 5.86 8.40
C ASP A 152 -4.26 4.63 7.77
N GLU A 153 -3.78 4.15 6.61
CA GLU A 153 -4.20 2.85 6.02
C GLU A 153 -4.00 1.71 7.02
N LEU A 154 -2.81 1.61 7.61
CA LEU A 154 -2.51 0.59 8.62
C LEU A 154 -3.43 0.69 9.83
N LEU A 155 -3.69 1.88 10.35
CA LEU A 155 -4.60 2.11 11.48
C LEU A 155 -6.06 1.83 11.13
N GLY A 156 -6.43 1.90 9.84
CA GLY A 156 -7.70 1.45 9.31
C GLY A 156 -7.81 -0.07 9.16
N GLY A 157 -6.74 -0.81 9.47
CA GLY A 157 -6.71 -2.28 9.36
C GLY A 157 -6.19 -2.81 8.04
N VAL A 158 -5.74 -1.94 7.14
CA VAL A 158 -5.14 -2.32 5.86
C VAL A 158 -3.65 -2.61 6.09
N THR A 159 -3.29 -3.89 6.07
CA THR A 159 -1.93 -4.35 6.37
C THR A 159 -1.04 -4.52 5.15
N THR A 160 -1.65 -4.54 3.96
CA THR A 160 -0.95 -4.59 2.67
C THR A 160 -1.61 -3.63 1.70
N ILE A 161 -0.81 -2.83 1.02
CA ILE A 161 -1.26 -1.92 -0.03
C ILE A 161 -0.46 -2.15 -1.32
N ARG A 162 -1.12 -1.93 -2.46
CA ARG A 162 -0.46 -1.78 -3.75
C ARG A 162 -0.62 -0.33 -4.20
N THR A 163 0.50 0.41 -4.30
CA THR A 163 0.46 1.75 -4.87
C THR A 163 0.53 1.67 -6.39
N VAL A 164 -0.27 2.48 -7.06
CA VAL A 164 -0.46 2.46 -8.51
C VAL A 164 -0.33 3.86 -9.12
N GLY A 165 0.68 4.56 -8.68
CA GLY A 165 1.03 5.92 -9.06
C GLY A 165 1.36 6.74 -7.82
N GLY A 166 2.56 7.30 -7.78
CA GLY A 166 3.11 8.00 -6.63
C GLY A 166 3.96 9.21 -6.99
N LEU A 167 4.59 9.82 -6.01
CA LEU A 167 5.47 10.97 -6.18
C LEU A 167 6.93 10.53 -6.22
N SER A 168 7.55 10.57 -7.39
CA SER A 168 8.95 10.18 -7.52
C SER A 168 9.18 8.77 -6.93
N THR A 169 10.19 8.58 -6.11
CA THR A 169 10.56 7.32 -5.44
C THR A 169 10.02 7.20 -4.02
N PHE A 170 8.94 7.93 -3.68
CA PHE A 170 8.48 7.96 -2.29
C PHE A 170 7.91 6.63 -1.81
N ASP A 171 7.25 5.88 -2.70
CA ASP A 171 6.61 4.62 -2.35
C ASP A 171 7.65 3.53 -2.08
N THR A 172 8.63 3.35 -2.96
CA THR A 172 9.74 2.39 -2.76
C THR A 172 10.57 2.76 -1.54
N ARG A 173 10.90 4.04 -1.37
CA ARG A 173 11.61 4.52 -0.19
C ARG A 173 10.85 4.21 1.10
N LEU A 174 9.54 4.46 1.14
CA LEU A 174 8.72 4.18 2.32
C LEU A 174 8.64 2.67 2.60
N ARG A 175 8.43 1.86 1.55
CA ARG A 175 8.47 0.40 1.62
C ARG A 175 9.75 -0.07 2.32
N ASP A 176 10.89 0.41 1.84
CA ASP A 176 12.19 0.00 2.34
C ASP A 176 12.45 0.51 3.78
N GLU A 177 12.00 1.72 4.12
CA GLU A 177 12.07 2.23 5.51
C GLU A 177 11.17 1.42 6.47
N ILE A 178 10.01 0.94 6.01
CA ILE A 178 9.13 0.05 6.78
C ILE A 178 9.78 -1.32 6.94
N ALA A 179 10.35 -1.86 5.85
CA ALA A 179 10.99 -3.16 5.84
C ALA A 179 12.13 -3.28 6.89
N VAL A 180 12.89 -2.20 7.09
CA VAL A 180 13.97 -2.17 8.09
C VAL A 180 13.53 -1.59 9.45
N GLY A 181 12.23 -1.43 9.68
CA GLY A 181 11.68 -0.96 10.96
C GLY A 181 11.89 0.53 11.27
N ARG A 182 12.38 1.35 10.33
CA ARG A 182 12.53 2.80 10.53
C ARG A 182 11.19 3.53 10.51
N ARG A 183 10.18 2.95 9.90
CA ARG A 183 8.81 3.47 9.83
C ARG A 183 7.81 2.39 10.19
N VAL A 184 6.63 2.83 10.64
CA VAL A 184 5.47 1.97 10.86
C VAL A 184 4.47 2.23 9.74
N GLY A 185 4.10 1.17 9.02
CA GLY A 185 3.17 1.21 7.90
C GLY A 185 2.80 -0.19 7.42
N PRO A 186 1.90 -0.32 6.44
CA PRO A 186 1.54 -1.59 5.82
C PRO A 186 2.71 -2.15 4.99
N ARG A 187 2.61 -3.40 4.57
CA ARG A 187 3.41 -3.91 3.45
C ARG A 187 3.03 -3.13 2.19
N ILE A 188 4.02 -2.69 1.42
CA ILE A 188 3.80 -1.92 0.20
C ILE A 188 4.32 -2.71 -1.01
N LEU A 189 3.48 -2.86 -2.04
CA LEU A 189 3.87 -3.16 -3.40
C LEU A 189 3.87 -1.84 -4.15
N ALA A 190 5.04 -1.35 -4.54
CA ALA A 190 5.26 0.02 -5.01
C ALA A 190 5.41 0.09 -6.52
N ALA A 191 4.58 0.91 -7.19
CA ALA A 191 4.78 1.27 -8.61
C ALA A 191 5.62 2.53 -8.80
N ASN A 192 5.74 3.40 -7.79
CA ASN A 192 6.23 4.77 -7.95
C ASN A 192 5.40 5.56 -8.98
N GLU A 193 6.04 6.36 -9.85
CA GLU A 193 5.34 7.12 -10.89
C GLU A 193 4.80 6.18 -11.98
N GLY A 194 3.52 6.31 -12.30
CA GLY A 194 2.93 5.63 -13.44
C GLY A 194 3.38 6.21 -14.79
N ILE A 195 2.89 5.64 -15.87
CA ILE A 195 3.11 6.10 -17.24
C ILE A 195 1.79 6.55 -17.84
N SER A 196 1.71 7.79 -18.25
CA SER A 196 0.60 8.40 -18.97
C SER A 196 1.10 9.02 -20.29
N VAL A 197 0.21 9.65 -21.01
CA VAL A 197 0.56 10.44 -22.20
C VAL A 197 0.30 11.93 -21.94
N PRO A 198 0.85 12.86 -22.73
CA PRO A 198 0.51 14.28 -22.61
C PRO A 198 -0.99 14.51 -22.69
N GLY A 199 -1.55 15.20 -21.67
CA GLY A 199 -3.01 15.38 -21.52
C GLY A 199 -3.78 14.13 -21.09
N GLY A 200 -3.12 13.03 -20.76
CA GLY A 200 -3.73 11.82 -20.21
C GLY A 200 -3.94 11.90 -18.70
N HIS A 201 -4.58 10.85 -18.16
CA HIS A 201 -4.93 10.78 -16.74
C HIS A 201 -3.70 10.91 -15.84
N MET A 202 -3.77 11.81 -14.86
CA MET A 202 -2.73 12.05 -13.84
C MET A 202 -1.34 12.42 -14.40
N ALA A 203 -1.23 12.75 -15.69
CA ALA A 203 0.03 13.17 -16.33
C ALA A 203 0.67 14.36 -15.59
N GLY A 204 1.98 14.28 -15.35
CA GLY A 204 2.75 15.32 -14.65
C GLY A 204 2.48 15.40 -13.13
N SER A 205 1.65 14.51 -12.56
CA SER A 205 1.39 14.44 -11.11
C SER A 205 1.91 13.14 -10.49
N VAL A 206 1.14 12.05 -10.53
CA VAL A 206 1.56 10.72 -10.05
C VAL A 206 1.91 9.77 -11.20
N ALA A 207 1.91 10.27 -12.42
CA ALA A 207 2.37 9.59 -13.63
C ALA A 207 3.19 10.55 -14.49
N ILE A 208 4.23 10.05 -15.16
CA ILE A 208 4.97 10.84 -16.16
C ILE A 208 4.15 10.90 -17.45
N ALA A 209 4.34 11.97 -18.22
CA ALA A 209 3.75 12.14 -19.55
C ALA A 209 4.73 11.68 -20.64
N ALA A 210 4.61 10.45 -21.12
CA ALA A 210 5.40 9.92 -22.23
C ALA A 210 4.71 10.23 -23.57
N GLY A 211 5.32 11.08 -24.37
CA GLY A 211 4.79 11.44 -25.69
C GLY A 211 5.21 10.49 -26.81
N THR A 212 6.15 9.58 -26.54
CA THR A 212 6.64 8.57 -27.47
C THR A 212 6.84 7.22 -26.78
N ILE A 213 6.88 6.15 -27.57
CA ILE A 213 7.18 4.81 -27.07
C ILE A 213 8.53 4.80 -26.37
N ASP A 214 9.56 5.41 -26.94
CA ASP A 214 10.90 5.45 -26.32
C ASP A 214 10.88 6.10 -24.94
N GLN A 215 10.11 7.18 -24.76
CA GLN A 215 9.93 7.80 -23.44
C GLN A 215 9.20 6.90 -22.46
N ALA A 216 8.19 6.16 -22.92
CA ALA A 216 7.47 5.19 -22.08
C ALA A 216 8.38 4.03 -21.66
N LEU A 217 9.19 3.49 -22.57
CA LEU A 217 10.18 2.45 -22.27
C LEU A 217 11.28 2.94 -21.32
N ALA A 218 11.77 4.16 -21.52
CA ALA A 218 12.73 4.78 -20.59
C ALA A 218 12.16 4.91 -19.17
N GLN A 219 10.84 5.15 -19.04
CA GLN A 219 10.20 5.17 -17.73
C GLN A 219 10.08 3.77 -17.11
N VAL A 220 9.81 2.72 -17.90
CA VAL A 220 9.87 1.34 -17.40
C VAL A 220 11.27 1.02 -16.85
N ASP A 221 12.32 1.41 -17.56
CA ASP A 221 13.70 1.22 -17.13
C ASP A 221 14.02 2.03 -15.86
N ALA A 222 13.48 3.25 -15.74
CA ALA A 222 13.63 4.07 -14.53
C ALA A 222 12.92 3.44 -13.33
N VAL A 223 11.71 2.94 -13.51
CA VAL A 223 10.94 2.21 -12.48
C VAL A 223 11.70 0.94 -12.03
N HIS A 224 12.31 0.22 -12.97
CA HIS A 224 13.17 -0.92 -12.66
C HIS A 224 14.40 -0.50 -11.85
N ALA A 225 15.11 0.53 -12.26
CA ALA A 225 16.28 1.05 -11.54
C ALA A 225 15.95 1.56 -10.13
N GLN A 226 14.71 2.00 -9.89
CA GLN A 226 14.19 2.41 -8.59
C GLN A 226 13.78 1.24 -7.70
N GLY A 227 13.82 0.01 -8.19
CA GLY A 227 13.42 -1.20 -7.47
C GLY A 227 11.92 -1.25 -7.17
N ALA A 228 11.07 -0.76 -8.06
CA ALA A 228 9.62 -0.89 -7.92
C ALA A 228 9.17 -2.36 -8.04
N ASP A 229 7.92 -2.65 -7.67
CA ASP A 229 7.37 -4.00 -7.65
C ASP A 229 6.46 -4.28 -8.87
N LEU A 230 5.99 -3.24 -9.56
CA LEU A 230 5.13 -3.34 -10.73
C LEU A 230 5.21 -2.05 -11.57
N VAL A 231 4.68 -2.12 -12.79
CA VAL A 231 4.51 -0.97 -13.69
C VAL A 231 3.03 -0.55 -13.71
N LYS A 232 2.76 0.77 -13.72
CA LYS A 232 1.40 1.31 -13.83
C LYS A 232 1.24 2.13 -15.10
N LEU A 233 0.18 1.81 -15.87
CA LEU A 233 -0.27 2.57 -17.05
C LEU A 233 -1.55 3.35 -16.77
N MET A 234 -1.69 4.51 -17.43
CA MET A 234 -2.92 5.28 -17.52
C MET A 234 -3.39 5.28 -18.97
N ILE A 235 -4.22 4.28 -19.34
CA ILE A 235 -4.62 4.04 -20.74
C ILE A 235 -5.72 4.99 -21.18
N THR A 236 -6.70 5.22 -20.30
CA THR A 236 -7.80 6.15 -20.58
C THR A 236 -7.71 7.41 -19.73
N GLY A 237 -8.49 8.42 -20.08
CA GLY A 237 -8.88 9.49 -19.17
C GLY A 237 -9.72 8.93 -18.01
N GLY A 238 -9.86 9.71 -16.95
CA GLY A 238 -10.66 9.39 -15.77
C GLY A 238 -11.71 10.46 -15.49
N VAL A 239 -12.50 10.25 -14.43
CA VAL A 239 -13.56 11.20 -14.02
C VAL A 239 -13.04 12.62 -13.79
N MET A 240 -11.77 12.76 -13.35
CA MET A 240 -11.19 14.07 -13.01
C MET A 240 -10.71 14.89 -14.21
N ASP A 241 -10.45 14.23 -15.33
CA ASP A 241 -9.89 14.81 -16.56
C ASP A 241 -10.77 14.50 -17.79
N ALA A 242 -12.03 14.12 -17.56
CA ALA A 242 -13.00 13.93 -18.62
C ALA A 242 -13.26 15.24 -19.39
N THR A 243 -13.19 15.18 -20.72
CA THR A 243 -13.47 16.33 -21.60
C THR A 243 -14.94 16.71 -21.60
N GLU A 244 -15.83 15.73 -21.36
CA GLU A 244 -17.26 15.91 -21.19
C GLU A 244 -17.71 15.34 -19.83
N ARG A 245 -18.60 16.09 -19.17
CA ARG A 245 -19.15 15.68 -17.87
C ARG A 245 -19.95 14.38 -18.01
N GLY A 246 -19.53 13.35 -17.24
CA GLY A 246 -20.18 12.05 -17.22
C GLY A 246 -19.71 11.09 -18.31
N VAL A 247 -18.69 11.44 -19.08
CA VAL A 247 -18.05 10.60 -20.10
C VAL A 247 -16.57 10.41 -19.76
N PRO A 248 -16.24 9.68 -18.68
CA PRO A 248 -14.86 9.28 -18.42
C PRO A 248 -14.43 8.22 -19.41
N GLY A 249 -13.14 7.97 -19.52
CA GLY A 249 -12.62 6.78 -20.20
C GLY A 249 -12.27 6.97 -21.67
N GLU A 250 -12.13 8.21 -22.16
CA GLU A 250 -11.54 8.46 -23.48
C GLU A 250 -10.19 7.77 -23.60
N LEU A 251 -9.99 6.97 -24.67
CA LEU A 251 -8.70 6.32 -24.93
C LEU A 251 -7.63 7.40 -25.20
N LYS A 252 -6.60 7.41 -24.38
CA LYS A 252 -5.51 8.40 -24.45
C LYS A 252 -4.20 7.77 -24.89
N MET A 253 -3.87 6.57 -24.40
CA MET A 253 -2.63 5.89 -24.73
C MET A 253 -2.83 5.00 -25.96
N PRO A 254 -2.00 5.16 -27.02
CA PRO A 254 -2.09 4.31 -28.21
C PRO A 254 -1.85 2.82 -27.89
N PRO A 255 -2.58 1.88 -28.51
CA PRO A 255 -2.43 0.45 -28.25
C PRO A 255 -1.01 -0.08 -28.45
N GLU A 256 -0.28 0.44 -29.43
CA GLU A 256 1.11 0.06 -29.69
C GLU A 256 2.06 0.49 -28.56
N MET A 257 1.78 1.60 -27.88
CA MET A 257 2.54 2.03 -26.70
C MET A 257 2.23 1.12 -25.51
N VAL A 258 0.96 0.75 -25.29
CA VAL A 258 0.55 -0.20 -24.25
C VAL A 258 1.29 -1.52 -24.42
N ARG A 259 1.29 -2.08 -25.65
CA ARG A 259 1.99 -3.32 -25.96
C ARG A 259 3.48 -3.23 -25.68
N ALA A 260 4.14 -2.19 -26.19
CA ALA A 260 5.59 -2.01 -26.01
C ALA A 260 5.97 -1.93 -24.52
N VAL A 261 5.19 -1.22 -23.70
CA VAL A 261 5.40 -1.14 -22.24
C VAL A 261 5.20 -2.49 -21.59
N CYS A 262 4.14 -3.24 -21.94
CA CYS A 262 3.88 -4.56 -21.36
C CYS A 262 5.01 -5.54 -21.71
N GLU A 263 5.44 -5.60 -22.97
CA GLU A 263 6.55 -6.45 -23.41
C GLU A 263 7.84 -6.13 -22.66
N ARG A 264 8.16 -4.84 -22.50
CA ARG A 264 9.36 -4.42 -21.75
C ARG A 264 9.27 -4.74 -20.28
N ALA A 265 8.12 -4.48 -19.64
CA ALA A 265 7.88 -4.78 -18.23
C ALA A 265 7.99 -6.28 -17.96
N HIS A 266 7.33 -7.12 -18.77
CA HIS A 266 7.39 -8.57 -18.66
C HIS A 266 8.80 -9.12 -18.86
N ALA A 267 9.56 -8.57 -19.81
CA ALA A 267 10.98 -8.95 -20.02
C ALA A 267 11.85 -8.67 -18.78
N LEU A 268 11.46 -7.70 -17.94
CA LEU A 268 12.11 -7.38 -16.67
C LEU A 268 11.47 -8.10 -15.46
N GLY A 269 10.45 -8.95 -15.67
CA GLY A 269 9.78 -9.71 -14.62
C GLY A 269 8.69 -8.96 -13.86
N TYR A 270 8.21 -7.83 -14.38
CA TYR A 270 7.13 -7.04 -13.76
C TYR A 270 5.76 -7.40 -14.31
N THR A 271 4.75 -7.26 -13.45
CA THR A 271 3.35 -7.17 -13.89
C THR A 271 2.99 -5.71 -14.20
N VAL A 272 2.00 -5.54 -15.08
CA VAL A 272 1.48 -4.24 -15.49
C VAL A 272 0.04 -4.07 -15.02
N ALA A 273 -0.22 -3.00 -14.27
CA ALA A 273 -1.55 -2.56 -13.87
C ALA A 273 -1.99 -1.37 -14.72
N ALA A 274 -3.23 -1.33 -15.18
CA ALA A 274 -3.73 -0.26 -16.04
C ALA A 274 -5.01 0.40 -15.50
N HIS A 275 -5.00 1.74 -15.42
CA HIS A 275 -6.21 2.53 -15.28
C HIS A 275 -7.00 2.52 -16.58
N THR A 276 -8.26 2.07 -16.52
CA THR A 276 -9.20 2.07 -17.62
C THR A 276 -10.61 2.35 -17.10
N GLU A 277 -11.31 3.32 -17.71
CA GLU A 277 -12.68 3.68 -17.34
C GLU A 277 -13.63 3.60 -18.55
N SER A 278 -13.31 2.79 -19.58
CA SER A 278 -14.17 2.54 -20.72
C SER A 278 -14.02 1.11 -21.25
N PRO A 279 -15.06 0.55 -21.91
CA PRO A 279 -14.96 -0.76 -22.56
C PRO A 279 -13.82 -0.84 -23.57
N GLU A 280 -13.60 0.24 -24.34
CA GLU A 280 -12.49 0.34 -25.28
C GLU A 280 -11.11 0.29 -24.57
N GLY A 281 -10.95 1.03 -23.47
CA GLY A 281 -9.73 0.98 -22.67
C GLY A 281 -9.46 -0.41 -22.10
N VAL A 282 -10.49 -1.11 -21.61
CA VAL A 282 -10.38 -2.49 -21.13
C VAL A 282 -9.96 -3.43 -22.25
N ARG A 283 -10.58 -3.31 -23.45
CA ARG A 283 -10.24 -4.10 -24.62
C ARG A 283 -8.77 -3.89 -25.03
N VAL A 284 -8.34 -2.64 -25.14
CA VAL A 284 -6.95 -2.29 -25.47
C VAL A 284 -5.98 -2.87 -24.45
N ALA A 285 -6.30 -2.75 -23.15
CA ALA A 285 -5.46 -3.30 -22.07
C ALA A 285 -5.28 -4.83 -22.22
N LEU A 286 -6.39 -5.57 -22.39
CA LEU A 286 -6.37 -7.03 -22.50
C LEU A 286 -5.64 -7.52 -23.74
N GLU A 287 -5.91 -6.91 -24.91
CA GLU A 287 -5.28 -7.28 -26.19
C GLU A 287 -3.77 -6.99 -26.25
N ASN A 288 -3.26 -6.11 -25.36
CA ASN A 288 -1.87 -5.68 -25.35
C ASN A 288 -1.08 -6.11 -24.13
N GLY A 289 -1.61 -7.08 -23.33
CA GLY A 289 -0.82 -7.80 -22.32
C GLY A 289 -0.82 -7.20 -20.92
N VAL A 290 -1.80 -6.34 -20.57
CA VAL A 290 -1.96 -5.84 -19.20
C VAL A 290 -2.39 -6.96 -18.26
N ASP A 291 -1.78 -7.06 -17.07
CA ASP A 291 -2.02 -8.13 -16.10
C ASP A 291 -3.17 -7.82 -15.14
N SER A 292 -3.42 -6.54 -14.84
CA SER A 292 -4.54 -6.14 -13.98
C SER A 292 -5.19 -4.85 -14.43
N ILE A 293 -6.53 -4.84 -14.37
CA ILE A 293 -7.38 -3.70 -14.73
C ILE A 293 -7.80 -3.00 -13.45
N GLU A 294 -7.57 -1.68 -13.40
CA GLU A 294 -8.04 -0.80 -12.34
C GLU A 294 -9.34 -0.12 -12.80
N HIS A 295 -10.34 -0.05 -11.90
CA HIS A 295 -11.69 0.46 -12.13
C HIS A 295 -12.50 -0.44 -13.07
N GLY A 296 -12.10 -0.54 -14.33
CA GLY A 296 -12.84 -1.27 -15.35
C GLY A 296 -14.07 -0.53 -15.83
N ALA A 297 -14.77 -1.12 -16.79
CA ALA A 297 -16.05 -0.64 -17.29
C ALA A 297 -16.88 -1.80 -17.82
N LYS A 298 -18.22 -1.61 -17.85
CA LYS A 298 -19.17 -2.54 -18.47
C LYS A 298 -19.36 -2.24 -19.94
#